data_b5f00164080297da63a2b9c9ff5ec2c1
#
_entry.id   b5f00164080297da63a2b9c9ff5ec2c1
#
_cell.length_a   1.000
_cell.length_b   1.000
_cell.length_c   1.000
_cell.angle_alpha   90.00
_cell.angle_beta   90.00
_cell.angle_gamma   90.00
#
_symmetry.space_group_name_H-M   'P 1'
#
loop_
_entity.id
_entity.type
_entity.pdbx_description
1 polymer ?
#
loop_
_entity_poly.entity_id
_entity_poly.type
_entity_poly.pdbx_seq_one_letter_code
_entity_poly.pdbx_strand_id
1 'polypeptide(L)'
;MKWNLQKWEIIINFGKLNVTVCSSRLWSAKTNPLIHETNMSTINEIQDEIIEEFEGFTDWMDRYAYIIDLGNAVPPLDERYKTPDNIIEGCQSRVWLQADYADGVITFQADSDAIIVKGIISMLVRTLSGRTPQEILDADLYFIDKIGLHEHLSPTRSNGLLAMIKQIRTYALAFKMKEQAAH
;
A
#
# COMPACT_ATOMS: atom_id res chain seq x y z
N MET A 1 -51.07 6.25 -1.86
CA MET A 1 -49.87 5.37 -1.96
C MET A 1 -48.77 5.95 -1.08
N LYS A 2 -48.49 5.29 0.03
CA LYS A 2 -47.44 5.76 0.98
C LYS A 2 -46.14 5.07 0.60
N TRP A 3 -45.11 5.86 0.25
CA TRP A 3 -43.76 5.37 0.05
C TRP A 3 -43.07 5.29 1.40
N ASN A 4 -42.63 4.09 1.73
CA ASN A 4 -41.91 3.77 2.94
C ASN A 4 -40.41 3.96 2.67
N LEU A 5 -39.83 5.04 3.17
CA LEU A 5 -38.39 5.29 3.12
C LEU A 5 -37.71 4.46 4.22
N GLN A 6 -37.11 3.33 3.81
CA GLN A 6 -36.23 2.55 4.68
C GLN A 6 -34.94 3.33 4.95
N LYS A 7 -34.75 3.64 6.23
CA LYS A 7 -33.48 4.19 6.74
C LYS A 7 -32.39 3.12 6.63
N TRP A 8 -31.33 3.43 5.91
CA TRP A 8 -30.10 2.66 5.96
C TRP A 8 -29.22 3.25 7.06
N GLU A 9 -28.99 2.51 8.11
CA GLU A 9 -27.97 2.82 9.12
C GLU A 9 -26.69 2.09 8.73
N ILE A 10 -25.65 2.84 8.37
CA ILE A 10 -24.31 2.30 8.18
C ILE A 10 -23.58 2.47 9.51
N ILE A 11 -23.36 1.38 10.20
CA ILE A 11 -22.52 1.35 11.42
C ILE A 11 -21.10 1.05 10.98
N ILE A 12 -20.24 2.08 10.97
CA ILE A 12 -18.80 1.92 10.78
C ILE A 12 -18.17 1.80 12.17
N ASN A 13 -17.64 0.63 12.48
CA ASN A 13 -17.02 0.34 13.77
C ASN A 13 -15.51 0.60 13.64
N PHE A 14 -15.08 1.81 13.99
CA PHE A 14 -13.69 2.12 14.28
C PHE A 14 -13.50 2.16 15.78
N GLY A 15 -12.68 1.26 16.31
CA GLY A 15 -12.45 1.00 17.73
C GLY A 15 -12.64 2.21 18.66
N LYS A 16 -13.67 2.13 19.51
CA LYS A 16 -13.99 3.00 20.66
C LYS A 16 -14.61 4.39 20.41
N LEU A 17 -15.16 4.71 19.25
CA LEU A 17 -16.02 5.90 19.10
C LEU A 17 -17.30 5.56 18.35
N ASN A 18 -18.42 5.50 19.07
CA ASN A 18 -19.74 5.41 18.46
C ASN A 18 -20.17 6.81 18.02
N VAL A 19 -20.20 7.05 16.71
CA VAL A 19 -20.76 8.28 16.15
C VAL A 19 -22.09 7.95 15.48
N THR A 20 -23.18 8.39 16.11
CA THR A 20 -24.52 8.31 15.52
C THR A 20 -24.74 9.55 14.65
N VAL A 21 -24.81 9.37 13.33
CA VAL A 21 -25.15 10.45 12.41
C VAL A 21 -26.66 10.48 12.24
N CYS A 22 -27.32 11.45 12.85
CA CYS A 22 -28.73 11.74 12.66
C CYS A 22 -28.92 12.70 11.46
N SER A 23 -29.53 12.22 10.39
CA SER A 23 -29.85 13.02 9.22
C SER A 23 -31.16 13.79 9.44
N SER A 24 -31.06 15.05 9.86
CA SER A 24 -32.07 16.06 9.53
C SER A 24 -31.58 17.44 10.00
N ARG A 25 -31.12 18.27 9.09
CA ARG A 25 -31.46 19.71 8.96
C ARG A 25 -30.65 20.34 7.82
N LEU A 26 -31.39 21.05 6.98
CA LEU A 26 -30.84 21.97 6.00
C LEU A 26 -29.78 22.89 6.63
N TRP A 27 -28.56 22.85 6.12
CA TRP A 27 -27.56 23.87 6.43
C TRP A 27 -27.41 24.80 5.24
N SER A 28 -27.80 26.04 5.50
CA SER A 28 -27.50 27.20 4.63
C SER A 28 -26.00 27.38 4.50
N ALA A 29 -25.54 27.54 3.27
CA ALA A 29 -24.16 27.78 2.92
C ALA A 29 -23.63 29.05 3.57
N LYS A 30 -22.68 28.90 4.50
CA LYS A 30 -21.64 29.91 4.78
C LYS A 30 -20.31 29.18 4.77
N THR A 31 -19.53 29.52 3.78
CA THR A 31 -18.15 29.16 3.53
C THR A 31 -17.30 29.16 4.78
N ASN A 32 -16.83 27.98 5.18
CA ASN A 32 -15.66 27.85 6.03
C ASN A 32 -14.68 26.92 5.33
N PRO A 33 -13.51 27.41 4.88
CA PRO A 33 -12.51 26.60 4.20
C PRO A 33 -11.61 25.91 5.24
N LEU A 34 -12.18 24.95 5.93
CA LEU A 34 -11.42 23.90 6.61
C LEU A 34 -11.83 22.59 5.95
N ILE A 35 -11.41 22.46 4.68
CA ILE A 35 -11.23 21.15 4.10
C ILE A 35 -10.23 20.47 5.01
N HIS A 36 -10.69 19.48 5.78
CA HIS A 36 -9.83 18.50 6.37
C HIS A 36 -9.17 17.77 5.19
N GLU A 37 -8.03 18.30 4.74
CA GLU A 37 -7.07 17.47 4.04
C GLU A 37 -6.84 16.30 4.98
N THR A 38 -7.32 15.13 4.61
CA THR A 38 -6.82 13.88 5.16
C THR A 38 -5.35 13.90 4.79
N ASN A 39 -4.52 14.28 5.75
CA ASN A 39 -3.07 14.37 5.61
C ASN A 39 -2.56 12.95 5.42
N MET A 40 -2.61 12.46 4.16
CA MET A 40 -1.98 11.19 3.81
C MET A 40 -0.48 11.44 3.88
N SER A 41 0.18 10.72 4.78
CA SER A 41 1.64 10.77 4.92
C SER A 41 2.30 10.64 3.55
N THR A 42 3.30 11.46 3.27
CA THR A 42 4.06 11.40 2.02
C THR A 42 4.85 10.08 1.91
N ILE A 43 5.32 9.75 0.71
CA ILE A 43 6.21 8.58 0.51
C ILE A 43 7.42 8.66 1.44
N ASN A 44 8.02 9.85 1.61
CA ASN A 44 9.19 10.04 2.45
C ASN A 44 8.88 9.85 3.93
N GLU A 45 7.75 10.40 4.41
CA GLU A 45 7.33 10.20 5.81
C GLU A 45 7.11 8.72 6.13
N ILE A 46 6.50 7.94 5.22
CA ILE A 46 6.34 6.49 5.40
C ILE A 46 7.69 5.77 5.41
N GLN A 47 8.63 6.20 4.56
CA GLN A 47 9.98 5.64 4.56
C GLN A 47 10.70 5.92 5.87
N ASP A 48 10.59 7.15 6.39
CA ASP A 48 11.18 7.54 7.66
C ASP A 48 10.57 6.77 8.83
N GLU A 49 9.24 6.56 8.84
CA GLU A 49 8.58 5.68 9.81
C GLU A 49 9.14 4.24 9.76
N ILE A 50 9.31 3.67 8.56
CA ILE A 50 9.90 2.33 8.41
C ILE A 50 11.33 2.31 8.96
N ILE A 51 12.14 3.34 8.69
CA ILE A 51 13.52 3.42 9.20
C ILE A 51 13.51 3.47 10.72
N GLU A 52 12.67 4.31 11.34
CA GLU A 52 12.54 4.41 12.80
C GLU A 52 12.12 3.08 13.44
N GLU A 53 11.19 2.34 12.82
CA GLU A 53 10.80 1.00 13.27
C GLU A 53 11.98 0.02 13.32
N PHE A 54 12.95 0.15 12.40
CA PHE A 54 14.12 -0.71 12.33
C PHE A 54 15.29 -0.25 13.23
N GLU A 55 15.34 1.00 13.67
CA GLU A 55 16.40 1.51 14.55
C GLU A 55 16.49 0.80 15.90
N GLY A 56 15.35 0.28 16.39
CA GLY A 56 15.28 -0.46 17.65
C GLY A 56 15.97 -1.84 17.63
N PHE A 57 16.27 -2.38 16.45
CA PHE A 57 16.84 -3.72 16.31
C PHE A 57 18.36 -3.67 16.09
N THR A 58 19.11 -4.26 17.03
CA THR A 58 20.59 -4.36 16.95
C THR A 58 21.05 -5.62 16.25
N ASP A 59 20.21 -6.64 16.18
CA ASP A 59 20.50 -7.96 15.58
C ASP A 59 19.68 -8.12 14.29
N TRP A 60 20.27 -8.77 13.30
CA TRP A 60 19.61 -9.09 12.03
C TRP A 60 18.53 -10.16 12.18
N MET A 61 18.65 -11.06 13.13
CA MET A 61 17.61 -12.06 13.38
C MET A 61 16.32 -11.40 13.86
N ASP A 62 16.42 -10.37 14.71
CA ASP A 62 15.27 -9.59 15.17
C ASP A 62 14.65 -8.79 14.01
N ARG A 63 15.49 -8.21 13.13
CA ARG A 63 15.01 -7.55 11.91
C ARG A 63 14.27 -8.50 10.98
N TYR A 64 14.79 -9.72 10.78
CA TYR A 64 14.09 -10.73 9.99
C TYR A 64 12.77 -11.15 10.63
N ALA A 65 12.71 -11.33 11.95
CA ALA A 65 11.47 -11.62 12.66
C ALA A 65 10.44 -10.50 12.43
N TYR A 66 10.87 -9.24 12.56
CA TYR A 66 10.01 -8.10 12.32
C TYR A 66 9.52 -8.00 10.85
N ILE A 67 10.37 -8.26 9.87
CA ILE A 67 9.96 -8.33 8.45
C ILE A 67 8.88 -9.40 8.25
N ILE A 68 9.01 -10.55 8.89
CA ILE A 68 8.00 -11.62 8.84
C ILE A 68 6.69 -11.15 9.48
N ASP A 69 6.75 -10.47 10.61
CA ASP A 69 5.57 -9.94 11.30
C ASP A 69 4.84 -8.89 10.46
N LEU A 70 5.58 -8.00 9.79
CA LEU A 70 4.99 -7.05 8.81
C LEU A 70 4.24 -7.78 7.69
N GLY A 71 4.81 -8.86 7.15
CA GLY A 71 4.17 -9.69 6.15
C GLY A 71 2.90 -10.40 6.66
N ASN A 72 2.94 -10.88 7.90
CA ASN A 72 1.80 -11.55 8.52
C ASN A 72 0.65 -10.59 8.86
N ALA A 73 0.96 -9.33 9.12
CA ALA A 73 -0.04 -8.30 9.39
C ALA A 73 -0.85 -7.87 8.15
N VAL A 74 -0.33 -8.12 6.95
CA VAL A 74 -1.04 -7.79 5.69
C VAL A 74 -2.12 -8.83 5.42
N PRO A 75 -3.37 -8.41 5.13
CA PRO A 75 -4.42 -9.32 4.70
C PRO A 75 -3.96 -10.17 3.50
N PRO A 76 -4.30 -11.47 3.46
CA PRO A 76 -3.97 -12.31 2.33
C PRO A 76 -4.64 -11.78 1.05
N LEU A 77 -3.93 -11.87 -0.08
CA LEU A 77 -4.49 -11.54 -1.38
C LEU A 77 -5.61 -12.53 -1.72
N ASP A 78 -6.74 -12.02 -2.24
CA ASP A 78 -7.85 -12.84 -2.71
C ASP A 78 -7.34 -13.86 -3.76
N GLU A 79 -7.76 -15.12 -3.64
CA GLU A 79 -7.31 -16.22 -4.50
C GLU A 79 -7.57 -15.97 -5.99
N ARG A 80 -8.61 -15.19 -6.34
CA ARG A 80 -8.88 -14.77 -7.73
C ARG A 80 -7.75 -13.97 -8.38
N TYR A 81 -6.91 -13.32 -7.57
CA TYR A 81 -5.75 -12.56 -8.03
C TYR A 81 -4.44 -13.35 -7.99
N LYS A 82 -4.42 -14.55 -7.39
CA LYS A 82 -3.26 -15.43 -7.38
C LYS A 82 -3.09 -16.21 -8.69
N THR A 83 -3.14 -15.48 -9.80
CA THR A 83 -3.03 -16.00 -11.16
C THR A 83 -1.62 -15.87 -11.71
N PRO A 84 -1.25 -16.61 -12.76
CA PRO A 84 0.04 -16.45 -13.43
C PRO A 84 0.31 -15.02 -13.92
N ASP A 85 -0.73 -14.29 -14.34
CA ASP A 85 -0.62 -12.92 -14.88
C ASP A 85 -0.20 -11.90 -13.81
N ASN A 86 -0.48 -12.20 -12.54
CA ASN A 86 -0.12 -11.34 -11.40
C ASN A 86 1.19 -11.76 -10.73
N ILE A 87 1.88 -12.80 -11.23
CA ILE A 87 3.17 -13.23 -10.69
C ILE A 87 4.27 -12.26 -11.15
N ILE A 88 5.08 -11.82 -10.21
CA ILE A 88 6.29 -11.05 -10.49
C ILE A 88 7.37 -12.01 -10.97
N GLU A 89 7.78 -11.87 -12.23
CA GLU A 89 8.87 -12.64 -12.79
C GLU A 89 10.24 -12.18 -12.23
N GLY A 90 11.17 -13.12 -12.08
CA GLY A 90 12.52 -12.87 -11.55
C GLY A 90 12.64 -13.06 -10.03
N CYS A 91 11.57 -13.43 -9.36
CA CYS A 91 11.60 -13.90 -7.97
C CYS A 91 11.74 -15.42 -7.94
N GLN A 92 12.55 -15.95 -7.01
CA GLN A 92 12.62 -17.41 -6.77
C GLN A 92 11.33 -17.95 -6.15
N SER A 93 10.72 -17.16 -5.27
CA SER A 93 9.42 -17.45 -4.68
C SER A 93 8.31 -16.86 -5.54
N ARG A 94 7.11 -17.41 -5.43
CA ARG A 94 5.94 -16.80 -6.07
C ARG A 94 5.54 -15.54 -5.33
N VAL A 95 5.52 -14.43 -6.02
CA VAL A 95 5.05 -13.15 -5.51
C VAL A 95 3.94 -12.67 -6.44
N TRP A 96 2.76 -12.48 -5.91
CA TRP A 96 1.63 -11.92 -6.65
C TRP A 96 1.46 -10.45 -6.32
N LEU A 97 1.22 -9.64 -7.34
CA LEU A 97 0.98 -8.21 -7.20
C LEU A 97 -0.24 -7.82 -8.05
N GLN A 98 -1.28 -7.35 -7.39
CA GLN A 98 -2.45 -6.75 -8.03
C GLN A 98 -2.34 -5.23 -7.92
N ALA A 99 -2.69 -4.52 -9.00
CA ALA A 99 -2.71 -3.07 -9.05
C ALA A 99 -4.07 -2.59 -9.57
N ASP A 100 -4.72 -1.71 -8.81
CA ASP A 100 -5.97 -1.06 -9.18
C ASP A 100 -5.73 0.45 -9.28
N TYR A 101 -6.30 1.07 -10.34
CA TYR A 101 -6.19 2.52 -10.56
C TYR A 101 -7.58 3.14 -10.48
N ALA A 102 -7.75 4.04 -9.52
CA ALA A 102 -8.99 4.81 -9.32
C ALA A 102 -8.65 6.21 -8.78
N ASP A 103 -9.42 7.20 -9.19
CA ASP A 103 -9.33 8.59 -8.69
C ASP A 103 -7.91 9.19 -8.77
N GLY A 104 -7.13 8.82 -9.80
CA GLY A 104 -5.77 9.34 -10.02
C GLY A 104 -4.68 8.65 -9.19
N VAL A 105 -5.00 7.65 -8.38
CA VAL A 105 -4.05 6.93 -7.54
C VAL A 105 -4.03 5.43 -7.82
N ILE A 106 -2.89 4.80 -7.57
CA ILE A 106 -2.71 3.34 -7.71
C ILE A 106 -2.74 2.70 -6.33
N THR A 107 -3.60 1.70 -6.17
CA THR A 107 -3.64 0.86 -4.97
C THR A 107 -3.06 -0.51 -5.29
N PHE A 108 -2.11 -0.96 -4.47
CA PHE A 108 -1.48 -2.26 -4.61
C PHE A 108 -1.94 -3.23 -3.54
N GLN A 109 -2.11 -4.49 -3.92
CA GLN A 109 -2.27 -5.62 -3.01
C GLN A 109 -1.27 -6.69 -3.42
N ALA A 110 -0.61 -7.33 -2.45
CA ALA A 110 0.41 -8.33 -2.75
C ALA A 110 0.38 -9.49 -1.77
N ASP A 111 0.90 -10.64 -2.22
CA ASP A 111 1.11 -11.82 -1.38
C ASP A 111 2.32 -12.62 -1.88
N SER A 112 2.85 -13.49 -1.04
CA SER A 112 3.92 -14.40 -1.43
C SER A 112 3.82 -15.73 -0.68
N ASP A 113 4.29 -16.82 -1.31
CA ASP A 113 4.44 -18.13 -0.66
C ASP A 113 5.67 -18.23 0.26
N ALA A 114 6.53 -17.21 0.27
CA ALA A 114 7.68 -17.10 1.14
C ALA A 114 7.51 -15.98 2.18
N ILE A 115 7.54 -16.33 3.46
CA ILE A 115 7.19 -15.42 4.57
C ILE A 115 8.04 -14.14 4.62
N ILE A 116 9.38 -14.26 4.41
CA ILE A 116 10.26 -13.08 4.38
C ILE A 116 9.98 -12.20 3.16
N VAL A 117 9.74 -12.84 2.00
CA VAL A 117 9.44 -12.12 0.75
C VAL A 117 8.10 -11.39 0.86
N LYS A 118 7.13 -11.99 1.55
CA LYS A 118 5.85 -11.34 1.86
C LYS A 118 6.07 -10.08 2.72
N GLY A 119 6.96 -10.12 3.69
CA GLY A 119 7.33 -8.94 4.48
C GLY A 119 8.00 -7.85 3.65
N ILE A 120 8.90 -8.22 2.74
CA ILE A 120 9.57 -7.26 1.86
C ILE A 120 8.57 -6.57 0.93
N ILE A 121 7.70 -7.32 0.24
CA ILE A 121 6.69 -6.72 -0.64
C ILE A 121 5.67 -5.88 0.14
N SER A 122 5.36 -6.23 1.39
CA SER A 122 4.44 -5.46 2.23
C SER A 122 4.98 -4.06 2.54
N MET A 123 6.29 -3.90 2.78
CA MET A 123 6.92 -2.59 2.99
C MET A 123 6.85 -1.74 1.71
N LEU A 124 7.09 -2.32 0.52
CA LEU A 124 6.95 -1.63 -0.76
C LEU A 124 5.50 -1.18 -1.00
N VAL A 125 4.54 -2.06 -0.72
CA VAL A 125 3.10 -1.73 -0.85
C VAL A 125 2.71 -0.63 0.13
N ARG A 126 3.14 -0.69 1.39
CA ARG A 126 2.90 0.35 2.41
C ARG A 126 3.41 1.72 1.93
N THR A 127 4.59 1.76 1.29
CA THR A 127 5.23 2.99 0.84
C THR A 127 4.57 3.57 -0.42
N LEU A 128 4.17 2.72 -1.38
CA LEU A 128 3.82 3.13 -2.74
C LEU A 128 2.32 3.01 -3.07
N SER A 129 1.51 2.35 -2.23
CA SER A 129 0.07 2.24 -2.47
C SER A 129 -0.66 3.54 -2.14
N GLY A 130 -1.72 3.86 -2.88
CA GLY A 130 -2.48 5.11 -2.71
C GLY A 130 -1.76 6.35 -3.26
N ARG A 131 -0.79 6.18 -4.16
CA ARG A 131 -0.01 7.25 -4.77
C ARG A 131 -0.35 7.43 -6.24
N THR A 132 -0.12 8.64 -6.74
CA THR A 132 -0.22 8.90 -8.18
C THR A 132 0.86 8.14 -8.95
N PRO A 133 0.61 7.81 -10.24
CA PRO A 133 1.64 7.18 -11.08
C PRO A 133 2.96 7.95 -11.11
N GLN A 134 2.89 9.29 -11.11
CA GLN A 134 4.09 10.12 -11.13
C GLN A 134 4.89 10.03 -9.83
N GLU A 135 4.24 10.10 -8.66
CA GLU A 135 4.92 9.96 -7.37
C GLU A 135 5.65 8.64 -7.24
N ILE A 136 5.03 7.53 -7.73
CA ILE A 136 5.65 6.20 -7.71
C ILE A 136 6.89 6.15 -8.62
N LEU A 137 6.83 6.78 -9.80
CA LEU A 137 7.95 6.79 -10.75
C LEU A 137 9.13 7.62 -10.23
N ASP A 138 8.85 8.73 -9.54
CA ASP A 138 9.85 9.66 -9.03
C ASP A 138 10.37 9.26 -7.63
N ALA A 139 9.74 8.29 -6.97
CA ALA A 139 10.12 7.87 -5.63
C ALA A 139 11.55 7.30 -5.59
N ASP A 140 12.36 7.86 -4.69
CA ASP A 140 13.61 7.26 -4.25
C ASP A 140 13.34 6.38 -3.02
N LEU A 141 13.61 5.09 -3.12
CA LEU A 141 13.30 4.11 -2.06
C LEU A 141 14.50 3.93 -1.11
N TYR A 142 14.95 5.03 -0.51
CA TYR A 142 16.13 5.08 0.35
C TYR A 142 16.01 4.26 1.64
N PHE A 143 14.79 3.94 2.09
CA PHE A 143 14.60 3.09 3.28
C PHE A 143 15.25 1.72 3.13
N ILE A 144 15.30 1.18 1.90
CA ILE A 144 15.88 -0.15 1.61
C ILE A 144 17.34 -0.22 2.03
N ASP A 145 18.11 0.82 1.68
CA ASP A 145 19.52 0.93 2.06
C ASP A 145 19.68 1.29 3.54
N LYS A 146 18.83 2.20 4.05
CA LYS A 146 18.89 2.66 5.43
C LYS A 146 18.63 1.55 6.45
N ILE A 147 17.68 0.64 6.16
CA ILE A 147 17.46 -0.53 7.01
C ILE A 147 18.43 -1.69 6.71
N GLY A 148 19.34 -1.54 5.75
CA GLY A 148 20.39 -2.50 5.41
C GLY A 148 19.92 -3.75 4.66
N LEU A 149 18.75 -3.71 3.97
CA LEU A 149 18.24 -4.87 3.24
C LEU A 149 19.21 -5.36 2.16
N HIS A 150 19.85 -4.44 1.42
CA HIS A 150 20.77 -4.82 0.35
C HIS A 150 21.95 -5.66 0.83
N GLU A 151 22.48 -5.36 2.01
CA GLU A 151 23.68 -6.01 2.54
C GLU A 151 23.38 -7.42 3.10
N HIS A 152 22.15 -7.64 3.55
CA HIS A 152 21.78 -8.85 4.32
C HIS A 152 20.84 -9.79 3.55
N LEU A 153 20.33 -9.39 2.39
CA LEU A 153 19.63 -10.31 1.50
C LEU A 153 20.62 -11.16 0.69
N SER A 154 20.29 -12.44 0.54
CA SER A 154 21.02 -13.27 -0.43
C SER A 154 20.88 -12.69 -1.84
N PRO A 155 21.82 -12.93 -2.76
CA PRO A 155 21.77 -12.42 -4.13
C PRO A 155 20.43 -12.68 -4.83
N THR A 156 19.84 -13.84 -4.60
CA THR A 156 18.54 -14.23 -5.18
C THR A 156 17.40 -13.37 -4.64
N ARG A 157 17.40 -13.06 -3.33
CA ARG A 157 16.39 -12.19 -2.72
C ARG A 157 16.57 -10.73 -3.13
N SER A 158 17.82 -10.27 -3.29
CA SER A 158 18.09 -8.93 -3.81
C SER A 158 17.58 -8.78 -5.25
N ASN A 159 17.76 -9.78 -6.10
CA ASN A 159 17.19 -9.78 -7.44
C ASN A 159 15.65 -9.76 -7.41
N GLY A 160 15.03 -10.51 -6.47
CA GLY A 160 13.61 -10.48 -6.25
C GLY A 160 13.09 -9.10 -5.83
N LEU A 161 13.77 -8.42 -4.91
CA LEU A 161 13.45 -7.05 -4.51
C LEU A 161 13.48 -6.08 -5.70
N LEU A 162 14.52 -6.15 -6.52
CA LEU A 162 14.62 -5.33 -7.74
C LEU A 162 13.49 -5.64 -8.74
N ALA A 163 13.12 -6.92 -8.88
CA ALA A 163 12.00 -7.33 -9.74
C ALA A 163 10.66 -6.77 -9.23
N MET A 164 10.42 -6.75 -7.91
CA MET A 164 9.23 -6.16 -7.29
C MET A 164 9.14 -4.65 -7.58
N ILE A 165 10.21 -3.92 -7.34
CA ILE A 165 10.29 -2.47 -7.60
C ILE A 165 10.04 -2.19 -9.08
N LYS A 166 10.67 -2.95 -9.98
CA LYS A 166 10.48 -2.82 -11.42
C LYS A 166 9.02 -3.06 -11.82
N GLN A 167 8.38 -4.08 -11.27
CA GLN A 167 6.98 -4.40 -11.58
C GLN A 167 6.04 -3.28 -11.12
N ILE A 168 6.21 -2.75 -9.90
CA ILE A 168 5.43 -1.62 -9.38
C ILE A 168 5.57 -0.40 -10.30
N ARG A 169 6.81 -0.05 -10.68
CA ARG A 169 7.07 1.06 -11.62
C ARG A 169 6.50 0.81 -13.00
N THR A 170 6.47 -0.44 -13.47
CA THR A 170 5.86 -0.82 -14.75
C THR A 170 4.35 -0.56 -14.73
N TYR A 171 3.65 -0.92 -13.64
CA TYR A 171 2.25 -0.57 -13.47
C TYR A 171 2.03 0.95 -13.45
N ALA A 172 2.85 1.68 -12.70
CA ALA A 172 2.75 3.14 -12.64
C ALA A 172 2.93 3.79 -14.02
N LEU A 173 3.90 3.33 -14.79
CA LEU A 173 4.12 3.82 -16.16
C LEU A 173 2.93 3.50 -17.08
N ALA A 174 2.40 2.28 -17.02
CA ALA A 174 1.27 1.87 -17.83
C ALA A 174 0.00 2.70 -17.53
N PHE A 175 -0.31 2.94 -16.25
CA PHE A 175 -1.45 3.77 -15.86
C PHE A 175 -1.26 5.24 -16.26
N LYS A 176 -0.04 5.79 -16.10
CA LYS A 176 0.28 7.15 -16.55
C LYS A 176 0.08 7.32 -18.07
N MET A 177 0.54 6.36 -18.88
CA MET A 177 0.34 6.39 -20.33
C MET A 177 -1.14 6.29 -20.70
N LYS A 178 -1.92 5.47 -19.99
CA LYS A 178 -3.35 5.33 -20.21
C LYS A 178 -4.11 6.61 -19.88
N GLU A 179 -3.72 7.30 -18.81
CA GLU A 179 -4.28 8.61 -18.42
C GLU A 179 -4.03 9.67 -19.52
N GLN A 180 -2.78 9.74 -20.00
CA GLN A 180 -2.41 10.67 -21.08
C GLN A 180 -3.12 10.38 -22.41
N ALA A 181 -3.46 9.13 -22.69
CA ALA A 181 -4.18 8.75 -23.91
C ALA A 181 -5.69 9.01 -23.81
N ALA A 182 -6.23 9.27 -22.62
CA ALA A 182 -7.64 9.54 -22.37
C ALA A 182 -7.99 11.05 -22.42
N HIS A 183 -6.97 11.90 -22.52
CA HIS A 183 -7.09 13.37 -22.68
C HIS A 183 -6.69 13.79 -24.10
#